data_c8fb3feb84c1a903031f536f236ae230
#
_entry.id   c8fb3feb84c1a903031f536f236ae230
#
_cell.length_a   1.000
_cell.length_b   1.000
_cell.length_c   1.000
_cell.angle_alpha   90.00
_cell.angle_beta   90.00
_cell.angle_gamma   90.00
#
_symmetry.space_group_name_H-M   'P 1'
#
loop_
_entity.id
_entity.type
_entity.pdbx_description
1 polymer ?
#
loop_
_entity_poly.entity_id
_entity_poly.type
_entity_poly.pdbx_seq_one_letter_code
_entity_poly.pdbx_strand_id
1 'polypeptide(L)'
;MNAPLPDHILQAIRAASLEDKYTLASGRVFMSGVHALVRLPMLQRERDLQAGHHTAGFISGYRGSPLGGYDQALQKAQKYLKENDIVFQPGVNEELAATAVWGTQQLHFAPKEAQTHDGVFGIWYGKGPGVDRSSDVFKHGNMAGTAPLGGVLAVAGDDHVSKSSTVAHQSDQIFQACGFPVLFPASVQDILDAG
;
A
#
# COMPACT_ATOMS: atom_id res chain seq x y z
N MET A 1 23.94 -31.32 21.56
CA MET A 1 22.52 -31.72 21.58
C MET A 1 21.74 -30.48 21.99
N ASN A 2 20.83 -29.96 21.14
CA ASN A 2 20.01 -28.83 21.50
C ASN A 2 18.96 -29.24 22.54
N ALA A 3 18.79 -28.51 23.62
CA ALA A 3 17.72 -28.74 24.57
C ALA A 3 16.35 -28.69 23.86
N PRO A 4 15.38 -29.54 24.28
CA PRO A 4 14.04 -29.48 23.70
C PRO A 4 13.41 -28.10 23.92
N LEU A 5 12.70 -27.60 22.92
CA LEU A 5 11.99 -26.32 23.02
C LEU A 5 10.90 -26.40 24.13
N PRO A 6 10.70 -25.34 24.91
CA PRO A 6 9.61 -25.25 25.88
C PRO A 6 8.23 -25.50 25.23
N ASP A 7 7.31 -26.12 25.96
CA ASP A 7 5.98 -26.50 25.45
C ASP A 7 5.19 -25.33 24.87
N HIS A 8 5.25 -24.14 25.47
CA HIS A 8 4.57 -22.95 24.97
C HIS A 8 5.11 -22.50 23.60
N ILE A 9 6.41 -22.69 23.32
CA ILE A 9 7.01 -22.42 22.02
C ILE A 9 6.57 -23.47 21.00
N LEU A 10 6.52 -24.75 21.41
CA LEU A 10 6.02 -25.82 20.53
C LEU A 10 4.55 -25.63 20.17
N GLN A 11 3.73 -25.15 21.12
CA GLN A 11 2.33 -24.80 20.87
C GLN A 11 2.22 -23.62 19.89
N ALA A 12 3.00 -22.54 20.09
CA ALA A 12 3.02 -21.40 19.19
C ALA A 12 3.44 -21.78 17.76
N ILE A 13 4.45 -22.64 17.61
CA ILE A 13 4.88 -23.15 16.30
C ILE A 13 3.76 -23.97 15.62
N ARG A 14 3.04 -24.81 16.38
CA ARG A 14 1.93 -25.61 15.85
C ARG A 14 0.71 -24.79 15.47
N ALA A 15 0.49 -23.66 16.13
CA ALA A 15 -0.61 -22.76 15.86
C ALA A 15 -0.30 -21.76 14.71
N ALA A 16 0.96 -21.58 14.33
CA ALA A 16 1.37 -20.65 13.29
C ALA A 16 0.78 -21.01 11.91
N SER A 17 0.23 -20.00 11.24
CA SER A 17 -0.33 -20.10 9.91
C SER A 17 0.35 -19.14 8.94
N LEU A 18 0.36 -19.47 7.65
CA LEU A 18 0.78 -18.55 6.61
C LEU A 18 -0.16 -17.35 6.47
N GLU A 19 -1.36 -17.46 6.97
CA GLU A 19 -2.37 -16.38 6.95
C GLU A 19 -2.19 -15.36 8.09
N ASP A 20 -1.40 -15.70 9.12
CA ASP A 20 -1.10 -14.82 10.27
C ASP A 20 -0.59 -13.43 9.84
N LYS A 21 0.12 -13.38 8.71
CA LYS A 21 0.58 -12.11 8.10
C LYS A 21 -0.57 -11.16 7.75
N TYR A 22 -1.80 -11.64 7.63
CA TYR A 22 -2.99 -10.85 7.34
C TYR A 22 -3.97 -10.77 8.51
N THR A 23 -3.99 -11.77 9.39
CA THR A 23 -5.07 -11.97 10.36
C THR A 23 -4.63 -11.80 11.81
N LEU A 24 -3.34 -11.95 12.13
CA LEU A 24 -2.89 -11.85 13.52
C LEU A 24 -2.89 -10.39 14.00
N ALA A 25 -3.70 -10.09 15.01
CA ALA A 25 -3.83 -8.74 15.55
C ALA A 25 -2.58 -8.27 16.30
N SER A 26 -1.86 -9.17 16.96
CA SER A 26 -0.65 -8.85 17.72
C SER A 26 0.31 -10.02 17.77
N GLY A 27 1.60 -9.74 17.97
CA GLY A 27 2.64 -10.75 18.04
C GLY A 27 3.62 -10.69 16.87
N ARG A 28 4.42 -11.73 16.72
CA ARG A 28 5.43 -11.82 15.66
C ARG A 28 4.91 -12.65 14.49
N VAL A 29 5.03 -12.10 13.29
CA VAL A 29 4.66 -12.77 12.05
C VAL A 29 5.85 -12.83 11.11
N PHE A 30 5.95 -13.91 10.36
CA PHE A 30 6.91 -14.00 9.26
C PHE A 30 6.29 -13.46 7.98
N MET A 31 6.87 -12.39 7.43
CA MET A 31 6.41 -11.80 6.17
C MET A 31 7.57 -11.17 5.40
N SER A 32 7.41 -11.04 4.10
CA SER A 32 8.30 -10.26 3.23
C SER A 32 7.87 -8.79 3.19
N GLY A 33 8.72 -7.90 2.67
CA GLY A 33 8.36 -6.49 2.44
C GLY A 33 7.12 -6.32 1.57
N VAL A 34 6.96 -7.15 0.54
CA VAL A 34 5.74 -7.17 -0.29
C VAL A 34 4.49 -7.52 0.54
N HIS A 35 4.59 -8.49 1.45
CA HIS A 35 3.47 -8.82 2.34
C HIS A 35 3.18 -7.71 3.37
N ALA A 36 4.21 -6.99 3.81
CA ALA A 36 4.03 -5.81 4.68
C ALA A 36 3.24 -4.71 3.94
N LEU A 37 3.56 -4.44 2.68
CA LEU A 37 2.79 -3.50 1.86
C LEU A 37 1.33 -3.93 1.65
N VAL A 38 1.05 -5.24 1.57
CA VAL A 38 -0.33 -5.75 1.53
C VAL A 38 -1.05 -5.57 2.87
N ARG A 39 -0.34 -5.80 3.98
CA ARG A 39 -0.89 -5.67 5.33
C ARG A 39 -1.16 -4.22 5.73
N LEU A 40 -0.32 -3.30 5.30
CA LEU A 40 -0.36 -1.89 5.68
C LEU A 40 -1.75 -1.24 5.58
N PRO A 41 -2.46 -1.33 4.45
CA PRO A 41 -3.81 -0.76 4.35
C PRO A 41 -4.83 -1.43 5.28
N MET A 42 -4.64 -2.70 5.64
CA MET A 42 -5.49 -3.38 6.61
C MET A 42 -5.27 -2.81 8.02
N LEU A 43 -4.02 -2.53 8.40
CA LEU A 43 -3.69 -1.89 9.67
C LEU A 43 -4.22 -0.45 9.73
N GLN A 44 -4.15 0.30 8.62
CA GLN A 44 -4.74 1.63 8.55
C GLN A 44 -6.26 1.57 8.79
N ARG A 45 -6.94 0.64 8.12
CA ARG A 45 -8.38 0.43 8.31
C ARG A 45 -8.73 0.07 9.76
N GLU A 46 -7.93 -0.78 10.39
CA GLU A 46 -8.11 -1.17 11.79
C GLU A 46 -7.93 0.04 12.74
N ARG A 47 -6.90 0.86 12.53
CA ARG A 47 -6.65 2.08 13.30
C ARG A 47 -7.80 3.08 13.18
N ASP A 48 -8.31 3.27 11.97
CA ASP A 48 -9.44 4.16 11.72
C ASP A 48 -10.71 3.68 12.45
N LEU A 49 -11.01 2.39 12.39
CA LEU A 49 -12.13 1.81 13.13
C LEU A 49 -11.99 1.98 14.65
N GLN A 50 -10.77 1.78 15.19
CA GLN A 50 -10.51 2.01 16.61
C GLN A 50 -10.66 3.48 17.01
N ALA A 51 -10.41 4.40 16.07
CA ALA A 51 -10.63 5.83 16.24
C ALA A 51 -12.09 6.26 16.02
N GLY A 52 -12.97 5.34 15.65
CA GLY A 52 -14.40 5.60 15.39
C GLY A 52 -14.71 6.08 13.97
N HIS A 53 -13.78 5.89 13.01
CA HIS A 53 -13.94 6.30 11.62
C HIS A 53 -14.20 5.09 10.71
N HIS A 54 -15.20 5.18 9.86
CA HIS A 54 -15.53 4.16 8.88
C HIS A 54 -14.94 4.52 7.51
N THR A 55 -13.62 4.39 7.38
CA THR A 55 -12.90 4.64 6.12
C THR A 55 -12.93 3.43 5.19
N ALA A 56 -12.53 3.60 3.94
CA ALA A 56 -12.26 2.52 2.99
C ALA A 56 -10.87 2.69 2.38
N GLY A 57 -10.35 1.65 1.74
CA GLY A 57 -9.08 1.68 1.03
C GLY A 57 -9.24 1.49 -0.47
N PHE A 58 -8.42 2.19 -1.26
CA PHE A 58 -8.34 1.97 -2.71
C PHE A 58 -6.89 1.81 -3.15
N ILE A 59 -6.59 0.69 -3.82
CA ILE A 59 -5.24 0.38 -4.30
C ILE A 59 -5.27 0.26 -5.81
N SER A 60 -4.48 1.08 -6.49
CA SER A 60 -4.31 1.00 -7.94
C SER A 60 -2.86 1.30 -8.33
N GLY A 61 -2.41 0.69 -9.41
CA GLY A 61 -1.06 0.86 -9.93
C GLY A 61 -0.84 -0.06 -11.12
N TYR A 62 0.39 -0.12 -11.58
CA TYR A 62 0.76 -0.98 -12.68
C TYR A 62 1.97 -1.84 -12.33
N ARG A 63 1.87 -3.13 -12.64
CA ARG A 63 2.91 -4.11 -12.31
C ARG A 63 4.23 -3.82 -13.01
N GLY A 64 5.32 -3.92 -12.28
CA GLY A 64 6.67 -3.77 -12.81
C GLY A 64 7.71 -4.20 -11.78
N SER A 65 8.81 -4.79 -12.25
CA SER A 65 9.95 -5.11 -11.37
C SER A 65 10.61 -3.80 -10.86
N PRO A 66 10.97 -3.68 -9.57
CA PRO A 66 11.00 -4.76 -8.57
C PRO A 66 9.67 -5.00 -7.82
N LEU A 67 8.62 -4.21 -8.03
CA LEU A 67 7.31 -4.37 -7.36
C LEU A 67 6.36 -5.37 -8.06
N GLY A 68 6.81 -6.15 -9.03
CA GLY A 68 5.97 -7.11 -9.75
C GLY A 68 5.30 -8.17 -8.88
N GLY A 69 5.90 -8.52 -7.74
CA GLY A 69 5.31 -9.43 -6.77
C GLY A 69 4.16 -8.83 -5.94
N TYR A 70 4.07 -7.50 -5.87
CA TYR A 70 3.04 -6.81 -5.07
C TYR A 70 1.63 -7.01 -5.66
N ASP A 71 1.48 -6.83 -6.98
CA ASP A 71 0.23 -7.09 -7.69
C ASP A 71 -0.28 -8.52 -7.45
N GLN A 72 0.61 -9.51 -7.60
CA GLN A 72 0.26 -10.91 -7.34
C GLN A 72 -0.11 -11.18 -5.87
N ALA A 73 0.57 -10.52 -4.93
CA ALA A 73 0.28 -10.66 -3.51
C ALA A 73 -1.09 -10.04 -3.15
N LEU A 74 -1.44 -8.88 -3.73
CA LEU A 74 -2.76 -8.27 -3.61
C LEU A 74 -3.87 -9.17 -4.16
N GLN A 75 -3.65 -9.78 -5.33
CA GLN A 75 -4.60 -10.76 -5.91
C GLN A 75 -4.85 -11.93 -4.96
N LYS A 76 -3.78 -12.50 -4.39
CA LYS A 76 -3.89 -13.61 -3.43
C LYS A 76 -4.57 -13.22 -2.12
N ALA A 77 -4.38 -11.97 -1.70
CA ALA A 77 -4.95 -11.42 -0.47
C ALA A 77 -6.37 -10.85 -0.64
N GLN A 78 -6.99 -10.96 -1.82
CA GLN A 78 -8.25 -10.30 -2.16
C GLN A 78 -9.38 -10.55 -1.16
N LYS A 79 -9.43 -11.74 -0.55
CA LYS A 79 -10.39 -12.05 0.52
C LYS A 79 -10.21 -11.09 1.70
N TYR A 80 -9.00 -10.94 2.20
CA TYR A 80 -8.66 -10.10 3.34
C TYR A 80 -8.83 -8.61 3.03
N LEU A 81 -8.50 -8.18 1.81
CA LEU A 81 -8.75 -6.81 1.37
C LEU A 81 -10.25 -6.49 1.43
N LYS A 82 -11.10 -7.35 0.88
CA LYS A 82 -12.56 -7.18 0.91
C LYS A 82 -13.13 -7.16 2.33
N GLU A 83 -12.65 -8.02 3.22
CA GLU A 83 -13.04 -8.05 4.63
C GLU A 83 -12.68 -6.76 5.37
N ASN A 84 -11.75 -5.96 4.83
CA ASN A 84 -11.31 -4.68 5.37
C ASN A 84 -11.78 -3.46 4.54
N ASP A 85 -12.81 -3.60 3.72
CA ASP A 85 -13.32 -2.53 2.84
C ASP A 85 -12.23 -1.92 1.94
N ILE A 86 -11.30 -2.75 1.45
CA ILE A 86 -10.21 -2.32 0.56
C ILE A 86 -10.46 -2.86 -0.84
N VAL A 87 -10.55 -1.94 -1.80
CA VAL A 87 -10.69 -2.27 -3.23
C VAL A 87 -9.32 -2.28 -3.88
N PHE A 88 -8.95 -3.40 -4.49
CA PHE A 88 -7.78 -3.50 -5.35
C PHE A 88 -8.22 -3.56 -6.81
N GLN A 89 -7.84 -2.55 -7.57
CA GLN A 89 -8.12 -2.44 -9.01
C GLN A 89 -6.84 -2.09 -9.76
N PRO A 90 -6.19 -3.06 -10.42
CA PRO A 90 -5.03 -2.77 -11.26
C PRO A 90 -5.36 -1.74 -12.34
N GLY A 91 -4.46 -0.79 -12.56
CA GLY A 91 -4.60 0.18 -13.64
C GLY A 91 -4.25 -0.41 -15.00
N VAL A 92 -4.78 0.19 -16.05
CA VAL A 92 -4.38 -0.12 -17.45
C VAL A 92 -2.95 0.39 -17.71
N ASN A 93 -2.59 1.47 -17.05
CA ASN A 93 -1.23 2.00 -16.95
C ASN A 93 -1.09 2.82 -15.64
N GLU A 94 0.12 3.28 -15.35
CA GLU A 94 0.47 3.97 -14.11
C GLU A 94 -0.25 5.31 -13.95
N GLU A 95 -0.37 6.07 -15.03
CA GLU A 95 -1.01 7.39 -15.04
C GLU A 95 -2.53 7.29 -14.78
N LEU A 96 -3.21 6.34 -15.45
CA LEU A 96 -4.63 6.10 -15.21
C LEU A 96 -4.87 5.55 -13.80
N ALA A 97 -3.95 4.72 -13.27
CA ALA A 97 -4.00 4.28 -11.88
C ALA A 97 -3.85 5.46 -10.92
N ALA A 98 -2.91 6.38 -11.15
CA ALA A 98 -2.72 7.58 -10.35
C ALA A 98 -3.97 8.48 -10.39
N THR A 99 -4.57 8.66 -11.56
CA THR A 99 -5.82 9.41 -11.73
C THR A 99 -6.98 8.78 -10.96
N ALA A 100 -7.09 7.44 -10.99
CA ALA A 100 -8.12 6.74 -10.24
C ALA A 100 -7.93 6.91 -8.72
N VAL A 101 -6.68 6.79 -8.22
CA VAL A 101 -6.36 7.04 -6.80
C VAL A 101 -6.67 8.50 -6.44
N TRP A 102 -6.28 9.46 -7.26
CA TRP A 102 -6.61 10.87 -7.03
C TRP A 102 -8.12 11.09 -6.96
N GLY A 103 -8.88 10.47 -7.87
CA GLY A 103 -10.36 10.55 -7.86
C GLY A 103 -10.96 10.13 -6.52
N THR A 104 -10.42 9.11 -5.86
CA THR A 104 -10.90 8.68 -4.54
C THR A 104 -10.65 9.69 -3.44
N GLN A 105 -9.73 10.64 -3.64
CA GLN A 105 -9.43 11.71 -2.69
C GLN A 105 -10.37 12.91 -2.79
N GLN A 106 -11.28 12.90 -3.76
CA GLN A 106 -12.20 14.00 -4.04
C GLN A 106 -13.63 13.72 -3.55
N LEU A 107 -13.78 12.89 -2.51
CA LEU A 107 -15.10 12.52 -1.95
C LEU A 107 -15.96 13.72 -1.54
N HIS A 108 -15.35 14.82 -1.13
CA HIS A 108 -16.07 16.03 -0.72
C HIS A 108 -16.87 16.70 -1.86
N PHE A 109 -16.60 16.33 -3.13
CA PHE A 109 -17.40 16.74 -4.28
C PHE A 109 -18.56 15.79 -4.57
N ALA A 110 -18.58 14.59 -3.98
CA ALA A 110 -19.69 13.67 -4.16
C ALA A 110 -20.90 14.09 -3.29
N PRO A 111 -22.14 13.87 -3.76
CA PRO A 111 -23.34 14.06 -2.92
C PRO A 111 -23.21 13.25 -1.62
N LYS A 112 -23.63 13.85 -0.50
CA LYS A 112 -23.55 13.17 0.82
C LYS A 112 -24.28 11.84 0.87
N GLU A 113 -25.36 11.74 0.14
CA GLU A 113 -26.21 10.53 0.05
C GLU A 113 -25.48 9.38 -0.68
N ALA A 114 -24.47 9.68 -1.46
CA ALA A 114 -23.64 8.70 -2.16
C ALA A 114 -22.39 8.29 -1.34
N GLN A 115 -22.10 9.00 -0.25
CA GLN A 115 -20.94 8.72 0.59
C GLN A 115 -21.29 7.64 1.61
N THR A 116 -20.73 6.44 1.42
CA THR A 116 -20.93 5.29 2.31
C THR A 116 -19.83 5.15 3.37
N HIS A 117 -18.75 5.92 3.24
CA HIS A 117 -17.59 5.91 4.11
C HIS A 117 -17.19 7.34 4.49
N ASP A 118 -16.53 7.49 5.63
CA ASP A 118 -16.07 8.78 6.14
C ASP A 118 -14.87 9.35 5.35
N GLY A 119 -14.11 8.48 4.70
CA GLY A 119 -12.97 8.82 3.88
C GLY A 119 -12.41 7.61 3.13
N VAL A 120 -11.53 7.85 2.18
CA VAL A 120 -10.81 6.80 1.44
C VAL A 120 -9.31 7.07 1.49
N PHE A 121 -8.54 6.15 2.05
CA PHE A 121 -7.09 6.18 1.89
C PHE A 121 -6.69 5.44 0.61
N GLY A 122 -5.67 5.93 -0.07
CA GLY A 122 -5.23 5.41 -1.36
C GLY A 122 -3.80 4.87 -1.35
N ILE A 123 -3.55 3.82 -2.11
CA ILE A 123 -2.18 3.39 -2.44
C ILE A 123 -2.04 3.35 -3.96
N TRP A 124 -1.09 4.13 -4.46
CA TRP A 124 -0.59 3.97 -5.81
C TRP A 124 0.71 3.17 -5.79
N TYR A 125 0.94 2.30 -6.77
CA TYR A 125 2.20 1.59 -6.91
C TYR A 125 2.68 1.55 -8.35
N GLY A 126 4.00 1.65 -8.54
CA GLY A 126 4.60 1.59 -9.86
C GLY A 126 6.12 1.49 -9.81
N LYS A 127 6.71 1.40 -11.00
CA LYS A 127 8.13 1.43 -11.27
C LYS A 127 8.56 2.84 -11.69
N GLY A 128 9.87 3.14 -11.68
CA GLY A 128 10.42 4.43 -12.08
C GLY A 128 9.82 5.05 -13.35
N PRO A 129 9.77 4.35 -14.51
CA PRO A 129 9.09 4.88 -15.70
C PRO A 129 7.62 5.26 -15.50
N GLY A 130 6.94 4.56 -14.60
CA GLY A 130 5.56 4.88 -14.23
C GLY A 130 5.46 6.11 -13.34
N VAL A 131 6.46 6.35 -12.48
CA VAL A 131 6.56 7.59 -11.69
C VAL A 131 6.77 8.79 -12.60
N ASP A 132 7.70 8.71 -13.57
CA ASP A 132 7.92 9.76 -14.55
C ASP A 132 6.63 10.08 -15.31
N ARG A 133 5.95 9.05 -15.80
CA ARG A 133 4.71 9.18 -16.55
C ARG A 133 3.58 9.80 -15.74
N SER A 134 3.51 9.49 -14.44
CA SER A 134 2.43 9.94 -13.54
C SER A 134 2.73 11.26 -12.85
N SER A 135 3.89 11.88 -13.08
CA SER A 135 4.34 13.07 -12.35
C SER A 135 3.38 14.26 -12.45
N ASP A 136 2.73 14.44 -13.58
CA ASP A 136 1.72 15.49 -13.78
C ASP A 136 0.49 15.25 -12.88
N VAL A 137 -0.02 14.03 -12.86
CA VAL A 137 -1.14 13.63 -11.99
C VAL A 137 -0.78 13.78 -10.51
N PHE A 138 0.44 13.42 -10.11
CA PHE A 138 0.91 13.58 -8.73
C PHE A 138 0.96 15.05 -8.31
N LYS A 139 1.45 15.95 -9.17
CA LYS A 139 1.45 17.39 -8.91
C LYS A 139 0.05 17.95 -8.75
N HIS A 140 -0.87 17.58 -9.64
CA HIS A 140 -2.26 18.00 -9.56
C HIS A 140 -2.96 17.43 -8.32
N GLY A 141 -2.76 16.15 -8.02
CA GLY A 141 -3.32 15.51 -6.84
C GLY A 141 -2.80 16.15 -5.54
N ASN A 142 -1.50 16.46 -5.46
CA ASN A 142 -0.92 17.13 -4.30
C ASN A 142 -1.44 18.56 -4.13
N MET A 143 -1.62 19.30 -5.23
CA MET A 143 -2.19 20.63 -5.21
C MET A 143 -3.66 20.65 -4.80
N ALA A 144 -4.44 19.68 -5.28
CA ALA A 144 -5.87 19.55 -4.95
C ALA A 144 -6.09 19.10 -3.50
N GLY A 145 -5.15 18.40 -2.93
CA GLY A 145 -5.27 17.82 -1.59
C GLY A 145 -6.22 16.63 -1.52
N THR A 146 -6.59 16.26 -0.31
CA THR A 146 -7.45 15.11 -0.02
C THR A 146 -8.70 15.52 0.74
N ALA A 147 -9.77 14.76 0.62
CA ALA A 147 -10.92 14.88 1.52
C ALA A 147 -10.48 14.53 2.97
N PRO A 148 -11.23 14.97 3.98
CA PRO A 148 -11.01 14.55 5.37
C PRO A 148 -10.94 13.02 5.45
N LEU A 149 -10.05 12.49 6.29
CA LEU A 149 -9.77 11.06 6.43
C LEU A 149 -9.35 10.36 5.12
N GLY A 150 -8.90 11.14 4.14
CA GLY A 150 -8.19 10.67 2.96
C GLY A 150 -6.68 10.72 3.17
N GLY A 151 -5.96 10.32 2.16
CA GLY A 151 -4.49 10.31 2.11
C GLY A 151 -4.01 9.33 1.06
N VAL A 152 -2.84 9.57 0.49
CA VAL A 152 -2.28 8.69 -0.54
C VAL A 152 -0.84 8.34 -0.22
N LEU A 153 -0.55 7.05 -0.27
CA LEU A 153 0.81 6.53 -0.27
C LEU A 153 1.21 6.12 -1.70
N ALA A 154 2.22 6.75 -2.24
CA ALA A 154 2.81 6.36 -3.52
C ALA A 154 4.01 5.43 -3.28
N VAL A 155 3.90 4.17 -3.72
CA VAL A 155 4.93 3.15 -3.54
C VAL A 155 5.68 2.98 -4.86
N ALA A 156 6.94 3.38 -4.90
CA ALA A 156 7.81 3.20 -6.06
C ALA A 156 8.86 2.12 -5.81
N GLY A 157 9.04 1.27 -6.80
CA GLY A 157 10.18 0.34 -6.86
C GLY A 157 11.12 0.75 -7.98
N ASP A 158 12.29 1.26 -7.64
CA ASP A 158 13.28 1.68 -8.61
C ASP A 158 14.26 0.56 -8.98
N ASP A 159 14.65 0.56 -10.24
CA ASP A 159 15.69 -0.29 -10.82
C ASP A 159 16.90 0.57 -11.14
N HIS A 160 17.65 0.94 -10.11
CA HIS A 160 18.76 1.89 -10.19
C HIS A 160 19.88 1.49 -11.15
N VAL A 161 19.99 0.20 -11.45
CA VAL A 161 21.01 -0.35 -12.37
C VAL A 161 20.44 -0.74 -13.73
N SER A 162 19.20 -0.38 -14.01
CA SER A 162 18.50 -0.66 -15.28
C SER A 162 18.49 -2.14 -15.68
N LYS A 163 18.45 -3.05 -14.72
CA LYS A 163 18.47 -4.50 -15.00
C LYS A 163 17.21 -4.97 -15.73
N SER A 164 16.07 -4.33 -15.48
CA SER A 164 14.79 -4.60 -16.14
C SER A 164 14.12 -3.32 -16.71
N SER A 165 14.89 -2.24 -16.85
CA SER A 165 14.48 -0.97 -17.48
C SER A 165 15.47 -0.58 -18.55
N THR A 166 15.04 0.23 -19.52
CA THR A 166 15.92 0.75 -20.57
C THR A 166 16.94 1.76 -20.03
N VAL A 167 16.53 2.53 -19.01
CA VAL A 167 17.36 3.55 -18.32
C VAL A 167 17.18 3.46 -16.81
N ALA A 168 18.16 3.94 -16.07
CA ALA A 168 18.06 4.07 -14.61
C ALA A 168 17.06 5.17 -14.23
N HIS A 169 16.33 4.97 -13.14
CA HIS A 169 15.36 5.92 -12.62
C HIS A 169 15.69 6.27 -11.16
N GLN A 170 15.34 7.50 -10.78
CA GLN A 170 15.44 8.04 -9.43
C GLN A 170 14.07 8.65 -9.07
N SER A 171 13.11 7.81 -8.70
CA SER A 171 11.74 8.22 -8.39
C SER A 171 11.64 9.16 -7.22
N ASP A 172 12.57 9.09 -6.27
CA ASP A 172 12.68 9.99 -5.13
C ASP A 172 12.80 11.47 -5.56
N GLN A 173 13.58 11.76 -6.58
CA GLN A 173 13.73 13.12 -7.12
C GLN A 173 12.43 13.63 -7.75
N ILE A 174 11.72 12.75 -8.46
CA ILE A 174 10.42 13.09 -9.05
C ILE A 174 9.39 13.35 -7.94
N PHE A 175 9.32 12.50 -6.91
CA PHE A 175 8.41 12.71 -5.78
C PHE A 175 8.71 14.00 -5.04
N GLN A 176 9.99 14.35 -4.82
CA GLN A 176 10.37 15.63 -4.25
C GLN A 176 9.93 16.80 -5.13
N ALA A 177 10.10 16.70 -6.45
CA ALA A 177 9.63 17.72 -7.39
C ALA A 177 8.08 17.83 -7.45
N CYS A 178 7.37 16.78 -7.05
CA CYS A 178 5.92 16.80 -6.86
C CYS A 178 5.48 17.33 -5.49
N GLY A 179 6.43 17.64 -4.60
CA GLY A 179 6.17 18.13 -3.24
C GLY A 179 5.79 17.04 -2.25
N PHE A 180 6.14 15.79 -2.52
CA PHE A 180 5.87 14.66 -1.63
C PHE A 180 7.00 14.49 -0.61
N PRO A 181 6.70 14.18 0.66
CA PRO A 181 7.71 13.60 1.56
C PRO A 181 8.10 12.22 1.04
N VAL A 182 9.40 11.89 1.14
CA VAL A 182 9.94 10.61 0.65
C VAL A 182 10.49 9.81 1.81
N LEU A 183 10.04 8.55 1.93
CA LEU A 183 10.45 7.62 2.98
C LEU A 183 11.19 6.45 2.35
N PHE A 184 12.26 6.00 3.03
CA PHE A 184 13.09 4.87 2.59
C PHE A 184 13.11 3.79 3.69
N PRO A 185 12.10 2.92 3.76
CA PRO A 185 12.07 1.85 4.76
C PRO A 185 13.22 0.87 4.54
N ALA A 186 14.00 0.61 5.59
CA ALA A 186 15.15 -0.28 5.55
C ALA A 186 14.84 -1.71 6.01
N SER A 187 13.69 -1.92 6.62
CA SER A 187 13.23 -3.23 7.11
C SER A 187 11.75 -3.45 6.84
N VAL A 188 11.31 -4.71 7.04
CA VAL A 188 9.88 -5.07 6.95
C VAL A 188 9.05 -4.31 7.99
N GLN A 189 9.60 -4.11 9.19
CA GLN A 189 8.92 -3.36 10.24
C GLN A 189 8.80 -1.88 9.87
N ASP A 190 9.86 -1.29 9.31
CA ASP A 190 9.86 0.13 8.90
C ASP A 190 8.77 0.43 7.86
N ILE A 191 8.42 -0.55 7.00
CA ILE A 191 7.30 -0.39 6.05
C ILE A 191 5.98 -0.19 6.80
N LEU A 192 5.75 -0.95 7.87
CA LEU A 192 4.52 -0.89 8.66
C LEU A 192 4.47 0.34 9.57
N ASP A 193 5.65 0.83 10.01
CA ASP A 193 5.75 1.96 10.93
C ASP A 193 5.73 3.32 10.20
N ALA A 194 6.21 3.34 8.95
CA ALA A 194 6.31 4.56 8.13
C ALA A 194 5.06 4.85 7.28
N GLY A 195 4.26 3.83 7.02
CA GLY A 195 3.10 3.90 6.13
C GLY A 195 1.77 4.22 6.81
#